data_5bd0f3567c80612ec3aa6a4e0554bdf1
#
_entry.id   5bd0f3567c80612ec3aa6a4e0554bdf1
#
_cell.length_a   1.000
_cell.length_b   1.000
_cell.length_c   1.000
_cell.angle_alpha   90.00
_cell.angle_beta   90.00
_cell.angle_gamma   90.00
#
_symmetry.space_group_name_H-M   'P 1'
#
loop_
_entity.id
_entity.type
_entity.pdbx_description
1 polymer ?
#
loop_
_entity_poly.entity_id
_entity_poly.type
_entity_poly.pdbx_seq_one_letter_code
_entity_poly.pdbx_strand_id
1 'polypeptide(L)'
;MGKQTNISIEVALDENKIPEKIVWSAPDGGVNEQEAQALLMSLWDGKNQETLRMDLWVKDMPIDQMNVFFHQSLVTMSQTFLRATKDE
;
A
#
# COMPACT_ATOMS: atom_id res chain seq x y z
N MET A 1 12.15 -25.85 -4.72
CA MET A 1 12.81 -24.59 -4.66
C MET A 1 11.96 -23.47 -5.07
N GLY A 2 11.87 -22.55 -4.24
CA GLY A 2 11.07 -21.39 -4.51
C GLY A 2 11.85 -20.33 -5.24
N LYS A 3 11.14 -19.33 -5.62
CA LYS A 3 11.64 -18.19 -6.31
C LYS A 3 11.25 -16.97 -5.50
N GLN A 4 12.16 -16.04 -5.37
CA GLN A 4 11.87 -14.82 -4.62
C GLN A 4 11.44 -13.72 -5.57
N THR A 5 10.55 -12.88 -5.11
CA THR A 5 10.13 -11.71 -5.84
C THR A 5 10.22 -10.50 -4.92
N ASN A 6 10.33 -9.33 -5.51
CA ASN A 6 10.49 -8.10 -4.75
C ASN A 6 9.38 -7.12 -5.08
N ILE A 7 8.93 -6.43 -4.06
CA ILE A 7 8.06 -5.28 -4.21
C ILE A 7 8.81 -4.11 -3.59
N SER A 8 9.00 -3.05 -4.34
CA SER A 8 9.74 -1.90 -3.83
C SER A 8 8.87 -0.66 -3.88
N ILE A 9 9.06 0.20 -2.89
CA ILE A 9 8.34 1.45 -2.77
C ILE A 9 9.36 2.53 -2.47
N GLU A 10 9.39 3.55 -3.32
CA GLU A 10 10.30 4.68 -3.13
C GLU A 10 9.50 5.93 -2.87
N VAL A 11 9.86 6.65 -1.84
CA VAL A 11 9.17 7.87 -1.45
C VAL A 11 10.15 9.02 -1.53
N ALA A 12 9.87 9.99 -2.39
CA ALA A 12 10.67 11.20 -2.46
C ALA A 12 10.09 12.24 -1.51
N LEU A 13 10.93 12.80 -0.67
CA LEU A 13 10.52 13.79 0.30
C LEU A 13 11.00 15.18 -0.13
N ASP A 14 10.22 16.20 0.20
CA ASP A 14 10.68 17.55 -0.03
C ASP A 14 11.62 17.99 1.09
N GLU A 15 12.05 19.26 1.07
CA GLU A 15 13.01 19.74 2.05
C GLU A 15 12.48 19.75 3.48
N ASN A 16 11.17 19.67 3.64
CA ASN A 16 10.53 19.58 4.96
C ASN A 16 10.20 18.14 5.34
N LYS A 17 10.72 17.17 4.56
CA LYS A 17 10.49 15.75 4.79
C LYS A 17 9.03 15.34 4.63
N ILE A 18 8.32 16.03 3.76
CA ILE A 18 6.94 15.71 3.44
C ILE A 18 6.94 14.96 2.10
N PRO A 19 6.20 13.86 1.97
CA PRO A 19 6.18 13.11 0.72
C PRO A 19 5.66 13.95 -0.44
N GLU A 20 6.39 13.92 -1.55
CA GLU A 20 5.95 14.61 -2.75
C GLU A 20 5.82 13.67 -3.94
N LYS A 21 6.36 12.45 -3.84
CA LYS A 21 6.24 11.48 -4.92
C LYS A 21 6.41 10.07 -4.36
N ILE A 22 5.53 9.17 -4.77
CA ILE A 22 5.61 7.76 -4.39
C ILE A 22 5.67 6.96 -5.69
N VAL A 23 6.67 6.09 -5.81
CA VAL A 23 6.84 5.22 -6.98
C VAL A 23 7.00 3.80 -6.48
N TRP A 24 6.29 2.86 -7.12
CA TRP A 24 6.39 1.48 -6.68
C TRP A 24 6.60 0.56 -7.87
N SER A 25 7.18 -0.60 -7.58
CA SER A 25 7.48 -1.60 -8.59
C SER A 25 7.23 -2.99 -8.03
N ALA A 26 6.64 -3.82 -8.84
CA ALA A 26 6.44 -5.24 -8.58
C ALA A 26 6.62 -5.97 -9.90
N PRO A 27 7.88 -6.17 -10.34
CA PRO A 27 8.13 -6.66 -11.71
C PRO A 27 7.42 -7.96 -12.04
N ASP A 28 7.34 -8.89 -11.09
CA ASP A 28 6.67 -10.15 -11.35
C ASP A 28 5.16 -9.99 -11.50
N GLY A 29 4.62 -8.88 -11.03
CA GLY A 29 3.22 -8.55 -11.25
C GLY A 29 2.99 -7.59 -12.40
N GLY A 30 4.04 -7.30 -13.14
CA GLY A 30 3.91 -6.43 -14.31
C GLY A 30 3.91 -4.94 -14.00
N VAL A 31 4.32 -4.56 -12.79
CA VAL A 31 4.34 -3.15 -12.40
C VAL A 31 5.77 -2.65 -12.34
N ASN A 32 6.07 -1.61 -13.12
CA ASN A 32 7.42 -1.03 -13.17
C ASN A 32 7.32 0.48 -12.95
N GLU A 33 7.87 0.95 -11.84
CA GLU A 33 8.01 2.37 -11.54
C GLU A 33 6.70 3.13 -11.77
N GLN A 34 5.65 2.64 -11.17
CA GLN A 34 4.35 3.27 -11.29
C GLN A 34 4.15 4.27 -10.16
N GLU A 35 3.66 5.46 -10.52
CA GLU A 35 3.44 6.51 -9.54
C GLU A 35 2.12 6.32 -8.83
N ALA A 36 2.14 6.58 -7.51
CA ALA A 36 0.95 6.55 -6.69
C ALA A 36 0.93 7.81 -5.83
N GLN A 37 -0.25 8.27 -5.44
CA GLN A 37 -0.37 9.44 -4.60
C GLN A 37 -0.64 9.11 -3.15
N ALA A 38 -1.01 7.88 -2.85
CA ALA A 38 -1.27 7.47 -1.48
C ALA A 38 -1.00 6.00 -1.33
N LEU A 39 -0.67 5.59 -0.11
CA LEU A 39 -0.29 4.22 0.19
C LEU A 39 -0.80 3.87 1.58
N LEU A 40 -1.50 2.75 1.68
CA LEU A 40 -1.90 2.18 2.95
C LEU A 40 -1.31 0.78 3.02
N MET A 41 -0.47 0.54 4.00
CA MET A 41 0.20 -0.75 4.13
C MET A 41 0.04 -1.28 5.54
N SER A 42 -0.37 -2.53 5.66
CA SER A 42 -0.49 -3.21 6.93
C SER A 42 0.27 -4.53 6.86
N LEU A 43 1.09 -4.77 7.87
CA LEU A 43 1.86 -6.01 7.96
C LEU A 43 1.55 -6.67 9.29
N TRP A 44 1.27 -7.96 9.26
CA TRP A 44 0.98 -8.72 10.47
C TRP A 44 2.25 -9.34 11.01
N ASP A 45 2.63 -8.95 12.21
CA ASP A 45 3.77 -9.54 12.91
C ASP A 45 3.24 -10.69 13.76
N GLY A 46 3.38 -11.92 13.24
CA GLY A 46 2.84 -13.08 13.92
C GLY A 46 3.53 -13.43 15.23
N LYS A 47 4.77 -12.98 15.38
CA LYS A 47 5.52 -13.25 16.61
C LYS A 47 5.01 -12.42 17.77
N ASN A 48 4.80 -11.14 17.55
CA ASN A 48 4.33 -10.22 18.58
C ASN A 48 2.82 -10.01 18.54
N GLN A 49 2.16 -10.58 17.54
CA GLN A 49 0.70 -10.51 17.36
C GLN A 49 0.22 -9.06 17.32
N GLU A 50 0.85 -8.29 16.44
CA GLU A 50 0.42 -6.91 16.25
C GLU A 50 0.53 -6.52 14.78
N THR A 51 -0.25 -5.52 14.42
CA THR A 51 -0.27 -4.99 13.07
C THR A 51 0.64 -3.76 13.00
N LEU A 52 1.55 -3.79 12.05
CA LEU A 52 2.41 -2.65 11.77
C LEU A 52 1.86 -1.95 10.53
N ARG A 53 1.68 -0.65 10.61
CA ARG A 53 1.07 0.10 9.53
C ARG A 53 1.97 1.23 9.09
N MET A 54 1.88 1.52 7.80
CA MET A 54 2.50 2.68 7.21
C MET A 54 1.49 3.32 6.29
N ASP A 55 1.11 4.55 6.59
CA ASP A 55 0.15 5.30 5.79
C ASP A 55 0.83 6.56 5.29
N LEU A 56 0.92 6.72 3.98
CA LEU A 56 1.60 7.85 3.35
C LEU A 56 0.73 8.44 2.26
N TRP A 57 0.84 9.74 2.08
CA TRP A 57 0.23 10.39 0.91
C TRP A 57 1.05 11.61 0.53
N VAL A 58 1.03 11.92 -0.77
CA VAL A 58 1.77 13.08 -1.25
C VAL A 58 1.02 14.36 -0.86
N LYS A 59 1.78 15.45 -0.71
CA LYS A 59 1.22 16.71 -0.21
C LYS A 59 0.13 17.28 -1.11
N ASP A 60 0.10 16.88 -2.38
CA ASP A 60 -0.89 17.40 -3.32
C ASP A 60 -2.10 16.49 -3.49
N MET A 61 -2.25 15.48 -2.64
CA MET A 61 -3.37 14.55 -2.73
C MET A 61 -4.69 15.27 -2.44
N PRO A 62 -5.62 15.35 -3.41
CA PRO A 62 -6.91 16.02 -3.16
C PRO A 62 -7.77 15.22 -2.18
N ILE A 63 -8.52 15.94 -1.35
CA ILE A 63 -9.36 15.30 -0.34
C ILE A 63 -10.46 14.44 -0.97
N ASP A 64 -11.03 14.91 -2.08
CA ASP A 64 -12.08 14.14 -2.74
C ASP A 64 -11.53 12.82 -3.29
N GLN A 65 -10.29 12.80 -3.77
CA GLN A 65 -9.67 11.56 -4.22
C GLN A 65 -9.31 10.67 -3.02
N MET A 66 -8.93 11.27 -1.90
CA MET A 66 -8.67 10.50 -0.70
C MET A 66 -9.93 9.77 -0.24
N ASN A 67 -11.09 10.44 -0.34
CA ASN A 67 -12.36 9.80 0.00
C ASN A 67 -12.62 8.57 -0.86
N VAL A 68 -12.37 8.68 -2.17
CA VAL A 68 -12.58 7.56 -3.09
C VAL A 68 -11.60 6.44 -2.78
N PHE A 69 -10.34 6.79 -2.52
CA PHE A 69 -9.31 5.82 -2.21
C PHE A 69 -9.66 5.01 -0.96
N PHE A 70 -10.10 5.68 0.10
CA PHE A 70 -10.48 4.98 1.32
C PHE A 70 -11.71 4.10 1.10
N HIS A 71 -12.70 4.62 0.36
CA HIS A 71 -13.89 3.82 0.09
C HIS A 71 -13.53 2.52 -0.65
N GLN A 72 -12.75 2.66 -1.73
CA GLN A 72 -12.35 1.49 -2.50
C GLN A 72 -11.50 0.53 -1.67
N SER A 73 -10.61 1.07 -0.85
CA SER A 73 -9.74 0.25 -0.01
C SER A 73 -10.54 -0.56 1.00
N LEU A 74 -11.52 0.08 1.64
CA LEU A 74 -12.35 -0.62 2.62
C LEU A 74 -13.18 -1.72 1.97
N VAL A 75 -13.74 -1.45 0.79
CA VAL A 75 -14.52 -2.47 0.08
C VAL A 75 -13.63 -3.65 -0.31
N THR A 76 -12.47 -3.38 -0.90
CA THR A 76 -11.60 -4.48 -1.32
C THR A 76 -11.00 -5.22 -0.13
N MET A 77 -10.74 -4.52 0.98
CA MET A 77 -10.27 -5.18 2.18
C MET A 77 -11.30 -6.15 2.74
N SER A 78 -12.59 -5.77 2.68
CA SER A 78 -13.63 -6.66 3.16
C SER A 78 -13.72 -7.91 2.28
N GLN A 79 -13.53 -7.75 0.98
CA GLN A 79 -13.52 -8.89 0.06
C GLN A 79 -12.31 -9.79 0.34
N THR A 80 -11.17 -9.19 0.61
CA THR A 80 -9.96 -9.95 0.94
C THR A 80 -10.15 -10.71 2.24
N PHE A 81 -10.76 -10.07 3.23
CA PHE A 81 -11.03 -10.72 4.51
C PHE A 81 -11.90 -11.95 4.31
N LEU A 82 -12.94 -11.81 3.50
CA LEU A 82 -13.85 -12.91 3.23
C LEU A 82 -13.12 -14.09 2.60
N ARG A 83 -12.24 -13.82 1.61
CA ARG A 83 -11.47 -14.88 0.98
C ARG A 83 -10.49 -15.53 1.96
N ALA A 84 -9.85 -14.70 2.79
CA ALA A 84 -8.81 -15.18 3.69
C ALA A 84 -9.38 -16.04 4.82
N THR A 85 -10.61 -15.74 5.23
CA THR A 85 -11.21 -16.43 6.36
C THR A 85 -12.28 -17.43 5.94
N LYS A 86 -12.46 -17.62 4.65
CA LYS A 86 -13.43 -18.57 4.16
C LYS A 86 -13.07 -19.97 4.60
N ASP A 87 -14.01 -20.63 5.23
CA ASP A 87 -13.78 -21.95 5.77
C ASP A 87 -14.39 -22.98 4.83
N GLU A 88 -13.50 -23.70 4.19
CA GLU A 88 -13.93 -24.74 3.24
C GLU A 88 -13.75 -26.13 3.84
#